data_6adf27b805828e14957af20f7799db1f
#
_entry.id   6adf27b805828e14957af20f7799db1f
#
_cell.length_a   1.000
_cell.length_b   1.000
_cell.length_c   1.000
_cell.angle_alpha   90.00
_cell.angle_beta   90.00
_cell.angle_gamma   90.00
#
_symmetry.space_group_name_H-M   'P 1'
#
loop_
_entity.id
_entity.type
_entity.pdbx_description
1 polymer ?
#
loop_
_entity_poly.entity_id
_entity_poly.type
_entity_poly.pdbx_seq_one_letter_code
_entity_poly.pdbx_strand_id
1 'polypeptide(L)'
;MTKTFKGNAARAKQFFADKMAFTTGPVEISRQIGKKEDVVIIDVRESKDFKKGHVPGAINLPQEKWDTLAGLRRDTMNIIYCYAQNCHMGAHAAMQFAAKGYPVMEMDGGFESWKENGLKIAK
;
A
#
# COMPACT_ATOMS: atom_id res chain seq x y z
N MET A 1 -23.62 27.37 27.29
CA MET A 1 -23.90 25.95 27.17
C MET A 1 -22.58 25.17 26.97
N THR A 2 -22.41 24.17 27.76
CA THR A 2 -21.23 23.32 27.68
C THR A 2 -21.45 22.23 26.64
N LYS A 3 -20.58 22.16 25.64
CA LYS A 3 -20.65 21.09 24.66
C LYS A 3 -20.16 19.80 25.30
N THR A 4 -20.98 18.78 25.26
CA THR A 4 -20.61 17.46 25.76
C THR A 4 -19.69 16.80 24.74
N PHE A 5 -18.50 16.46 25.17
CA PHE A 5 -17.57 15.72 24.32
C PHE A 5 -17.92 14.23 24.39
N LYS A 6 -18.18 13.66 23.23
CA LYS A 6 -18.53 12.24 23.12
C LYS A 6 -17.52 11.50 22.28
N GLY A 7 -16.30 11.47 22.76
CA GLY A 7 -15.28 10.67 22.13
C GLY A 7 -15.60 9.19 22.28
N ASN A 8 -15.16 8.39 21.31
CA ASN A 8 -15.30 6.94 21.37
C ASN A 8 -13.92 6.30 21.36
N ALA A 9 -13.35 6.16 22.54
CA ALA A 9 -11.99 5.63 22.70
C ALA A 9 -11.89 4.18 22.23
N ALA A 10 -12.93 3.38 22.42
CA ALA A 10 -12.91 1.98 22.00
C ALA A 10 -12.82 1.86 20.46
N ARG A 11 -13.61 2.68 19.75
CA ARG A 11 -13.55 2.68 18.28
C ARG A 11 -12.24 3.26 17.79
N ALA A 12 -11.72 4.29 18.44
CA ALA A 12 -10.44 4.87 18.09
C ALA A 12 -9.31 3.85 18.23
N LYS A 13 -9.32 3.09 19.32
CA LYS A 13 -8.34 2.03 19.54
C LYS A 13 -8.38 1.00 18.40
N GLN A 14 -9.58 0.58 18.01
CA GLN A 14 -9.74 -0.39 16.93
C GLN A 14 -9.27 0.17 15.59
N PHE A 15 -9.63 1.42 15.29
CA PHE A 15 -9.20 2.07 14.05
C PHE A 15 -7.67 2.11 13.95
N PHE A 16 -6.99 2.51 15.02
CA PHE A 16 -5.54 2.60 14.97
C PHE A 16 -4.87 1.22 14.97
N ALA A 17 -5.49 0.24 15.62
CA ALA A 17 -5.01 -1.14 15.51
C ALA A 17 -5.12 -1.62 14.06
N ASP A 18 -6.24 -1.32 13.39
CA ASP A 18 -6.43 -1.66 11.98
C ASP A 18 -5.44 -0.90 11.11
N LYS A 19 -5.22 0.38 11.39
CA LYS A 19 -4.22 1.16 10.65
C LYS A 19 -2.84 0.52 10.74
N MET A 20 -2.43 0.09 11.91
CA MET A 20 -1.14 -0.58 12.09
C MET A 20 -1.10 -1.94 11.40
N ALA A 21 -2.23 -2.63 11.34
CA ALA A 21 -2.30 -3.96 10.72
C ALA A 21 -2.32 -3.90 9.19
N PHE A 22 -2.89 -2.83 8.61
CA PHE A 22 -3.16 -2.76 7.18
C PHE A 22 -2.40 -1.66 6.45
N THR A 23 -1.51 -0.93 7.11
CA THR A 23 -0.64 0.06 6.48
C THR A 23 0.81 -0.16 6.89
N THR A 24 1.71 0.36 6.06
CA THR A 24 3.15 0.32 6.33
C THR A 24 3.78 1.55 5.69
N GLY A 25 5.06 1.80 5.97
CA GLY A 25 5.75 2.98 5.45
C GLY A 25 6.84 2.63 4.45
N PRO A 26 7.31 3.62 3.68
CA PRO A 26 8.37 3.40 2.69
C PRO A 26 9.67 2.86 3.30
N VAL A 27 10.05 3.39 4.46
CA VAL A 27 11.31 2.98 5.11
C VAL A 27 11.24 1.52 5.54
N GLU A 28 10.10 1.10 6.09
CA GLU A 28 9.87 -0.30 6.49
C GLU A 28 9.96 -1.23 5.28
N ILE A 29 9.35 -0.84 4.17
CA ILE A 29 9.38 -1.66 2.96
C ILE A 29 10.79 -1.73 2.39
N SER A 30 11.50 -0.61 2.38
CA SER A 30 12.90 -0.59 1.92
C SER A 30 13.76 -1.55 2.74
N ARG A 31 13.52 -1.60 4.04
CA ARG A 31 14.24 -2.52 4.94
C ARG A 31 13.88 -3.97 4.62
N GLN A 32 12.60 -4.26 4.39
CA GLN A 32 12.15 -5.60 4.02
C GLN A 32 12.79 -6.07 2.72
N ILE A 33 12.84 -5.19 1.71
CA ILE A 33 13.50 -5.49 0.43
C ILE A 33 14.98 -5.80 0.67
N GLY A 34 15.65 -4.98 1.46
CA GLY A 34 17.08 -5.18 1.77
C GLY A 34 17.36 -6.49 2.47
N LYS A 35 16.43 -6.95 3.31
CA LYS A 35 16.54 -8.23 4.02
C LYS A 35 16.00 -9.40 3.21
N LYS A 36 15.52 -9.15 2.00
CA LYS A 36 14.92 -10.17 1.11
C LYS A 36 13.77 -10.91 1.76
N GLU A 37 12.94 -10.20 2.52
CA GLU A 37 11.76 -10.79 3.12
C GLU A 37 10.73 -11.14 2.06
N ASP A 38 9.92 -12.17 2.32
CA ASP A 38 8.93 -12.65 1.36
C ASP A 38 7.68 -11.77 1.41
N VAL A 39 7.68 -10.71 0.60
CA VAL A 39 6.54 -9.82 0.42
C VAL A 39 6.37 -9.54 -1.07
N VAL A 40 5.13 -9.26 -1.47
CA VAL A 40 4.81 -8.84 -2.84
C VAL A 40 4.50 -7.35 -2.81
N ILE A 41 5.08 -6.59 -3.72
CA ILE A 41 4.83 -5.15 -3.83
C ILE A 41 4.09 -4.90 -5.14
N ILE A 42 2.93 -4.28 -5.06
CA ILE A 42 2.06 -4.05 -6.21
C ILE A 42 1.93 -2.54 -6.44
N ASP A 43 2.37 -2.11 -7.61
CA ASP A 43 2.24 -0.73 -8.07
C ASP A 43 0.98 -0.63 -8.91
N VAL A 44 -0.02 0.09 -8.42
CA VAL A 44 -1.30 0.23 -9.14
C VAL A 44 -1.38 1.49 -9.98
N ARG A 45 -0.26 2.21 -10.13
CA ARG A 45 -0.20 3.38 -11.01
C ARG A 45 -0.29 2.95 -12.48
N GLU A 46 -0.46 3.94 -13.35
CA GLU A 46 -0.43 3.67 -14.78
C GLU A 46 0.93 3.11 -15.21
N SER A 47 0.89 2.24 -16.22
CA SER A 47 2.11 1.58 -16.71
C SER A 47 3.19 2.57 -17.19
N LYS A 48 2.78 3.69 -17.77
CA LYS A 48 3.74 4.71 -18.24
C LYS A 48 4.53 5.30 -17.07
N ASP A 49 3.90 5.46 -15.91
CA ASP A 49 4.57 6.02 -14.74
C ASP A 49 5.43 4.97 -14.05
N PHE A 50 4.96 3.74 -14.00
CA PHE A 50 5.75 2.62 -13.50
C PHE A 50 7.08 2.50 -14.25
N LYS A 51 7.05 2.62 -15.57
CA LYS A 51 8.25 2.50 -16.40
C LYS A 51 9.26 3.62 -16.15
N LYS A 52 8.80 4.78 -15.70
CA LYS A 52 9.70 5.91 -15.39
C LYS A 52 10.42 5.73 -14.06
N GLY A 53 9.90 4.89 -13.19
CA GLY A 53 10.50 4.62 -11.90
C GLY A 53 9.48 3.98 -10.97
N HIS A 54 9.94 3.01 -10.19
CA HIS A 54 9.07 2.29 -9.25
C HIS A 54 9.89 1.72 -8.10
N VAL A 55 9.20 1.25 -7.08
CA VAL A 55 9.84 0.57 -5.96
C VAL A 55 10.52 -0.71 -6.50
N PRO A 56 11.79 -0.96 -6.13
CA PRO A 56 12.49 -2.17 -6.62
C PRO A 56 11.71 -3.44 -6.30
N GLY A 57 11.53 -4.27 -7.34
CA GLY A 57 10.80 -5.52 -7.21
C GLY A 57 9.29 -5.40 -7.33
N ALA A 58 8.76 -4.19 -7.46
CA ALA A 58 7.32 -4.00 -7.59
C ALA A 58 6.79 -4.56 -8.91
N ILE A 59 5.59 -5.09 -8.85
CA ILE A 59 4.84 -5.58 -10.01
C ILE A 59 3.79 -4.54 -10.35
N ASN A 60 3.68 -4.16 -11.61
CA ASN A 60 2.69 -3.18 -12.04
C ASN A 60 1.34 -3.87 -12.31
N LEU A 61 0.30 -3.42 -11.63
CA LEU A 61 -1.07 -3.91 -11.85
C LEU A 61 -1.99 -2.70 -11.93
N PRO A 62 -2.05 -2.03 -13.10
CA PRO A 62 -2.89 -0.85 -13.27
C PRO A 62 -4.36 -1.21 -13.25
N GLN A 63 -5.22 -0.21 -13.03
CA GLN A 63 -6.64 -0.41 -12.76
C GLN A 63 -7.35 -1.28 -13.79
N GLU A 64 -7.05 -1.10 -15.08
CA GLU A 64 -7.68 -1.87 -16.14
C GLU A 64 -7.33 -3.36 -16.11
N LYS A 65 -6.34 -3.75 -15.29
CA LYS A 65 -5.91 -5.13 -15.14
C LYS A 65 -6.17 -5.73 -13.77
N TRP A 66 -6.85 -5.00 -12.88
CA TRP A 66 -7.10 -5.51 -11.53
C TRP A 66 -7.85 -6.85 -11.53
N ASP A 67 -8.75 -7.05 -12.50
CA ASP A 67 -9.52 -8.30 -12.59
C ASP A 67 -8.65 -9.52 -12.83
N THR A 68 -7.44 -9.33 -13.38
CA THR A 68 -6.53 -10.43 -13.63
C THR A 68 -5.88 -10.97 -12.37
N LEU A 69 -5.79 -10.14 -11.32
CA LEU A 69 -5.13 -10.48 -10.06
C LEU A 69 -3.66 -10.89 -10.26
N ALA A 70 -3.06 -10.47 -11.38
CA ALA A 70 -1.72 -10.90 -11.75
C ALA A 70 -0.67 -10.42 -10.74
N GLY A 71 0.19 -11.31 -10.30
CA GLY A 71 1.27 -11.00 -9.37
C GLY A 71 0.88 -11.10 -7.90
N LEU A 72 -0.42 -11.10 -7.58
CA LEU A 72 -0.87 -11.23 -6.20
C LEU A 72 -0.68 -12.65 -5.67
N ARG A 73 -0.34 -12.77 -4.40
CA ARG A 73 -0.17 -14.08 -3.77
C ARG A 73 -1.06 -14.19 -2.54
N ARG A 74 -1.57 -15.40 -2.29
CA ARG A 74 -2.43 -15.66 -1.12
C ARG A 74 -1.64 -16.08 0.11
N ASP A 75 -0.39 -16.46 -0.07
CA ASP A 75 0.45 -17.00 0.99
C ASP A 75 1.44 -15.99 1.57
N THR A 76 1.34 -14.74 1.17
CA THR A 76 2.17 -13.68 1.72
C THR A 76 1.46 -12.34 1.65
N MET A 77 2.04 -11.32 2.29
CA MET A 77 1.47 -9.97 2.28
C MET A 77 1.68 -9.30 0.92
N ASN A 78 0.61 -8.75 0.37
CA ASN A 78 0.66 -7.95 -0.84
C ASN A 78 0.58 -6.48 -0.44
N ILE A 79 1.65 -5.73 -0.69
CA ILE A 79 1.76 -4.33 -0.31
C ILE A 79 1.44 -3.46 -1.51
N ILE A 80 0.38 -2.68 -1.41
CA ILE A 80 -0.16 -1.90 -2.50
C ILE A 80 0.29 -0.44 -2.37
N TYR A 81 0.69 0.18 -3.47
CA TYR A 81 0.91 1.62 -3.45
C TYR A 81 0.46 2.28 -4.75
N CYS A 82 0.18 3.59 -4.67
CA CYS A 82 -0.14 4.41 -5.82
C CYS A 82 0.73 5.67 -5.82
N TYR A 83 0.20 6.83 -6.20
CA TYR A 83 1.00 8.04 -6.41
C TYR A 83 1.40 8.75 -5.14
N ALA A 84 0.44 9.01 -4.25
CA ALA A 84 0.64 9.85 -3.07
C ALA A 84 -0.38 9.52 -1.99
N GLN A 85 -0.21 10.11 -0.81
CA GLN A 85 -1.09 9.85 0.34
C GLN A 85 -2.55 10.19 0.06
N ASN A 86 -2.80 11.22 -0.73
CA ASN A 86 -4.17 11.64 -1.06
C ASN A 86 -4.75 10.93 -2.28
N CYS A 87 -4.05 9.94 -2.82
CA CYS A 87 -4.55 9.12 -3.92
C CYS A 87 -5.27 7.91 -3.35
N HIS A 88 -6.57 7.81 -3.57
CA HIS A 88 -7.36 6.70 -3.02
C HIS A 88 -7.33 5.44 -3.89
N MET A 89 -6.64 5.47 -5.01
CA MET A 89 -6.56 4.31 -5.91
C MET A 89 -5.96 3.09 -5.21
N GLY A 90 -4.93 3.29 -4.40
CA GLY A 90 -4.31 2.19 -3.66
C GLY A 90 -5.29 1.54 -2.69
N ALA A 91 -6.08 2.35 -1.97
CA ALA A 91 -7.08 1.84 -1.04
C ALA A 91 -8.19 1.08 -1.77
N HIS A 92 -8.65 1.61 -2.91
CA HIS A 92 -9.65 0.92 -3.73
C HIS A 92 -9.14 -0.43 -4.23
N ALA A 93 -7.90 -0.46 -4.71
CA ALA A 93 -7.26 -1.70 -5.16
C ALA A 93 -7.15 -2.70 -4.01
N ALA A 94 -6.66 -2.26 -2.86
CA ALA A 94 -6.51 -3.11 -1.69
C ALA A 94 -7.84 -3.72 -1.27
N MET A 95 -8.91 -2.92 -1.28
CA MET A 95 -10.25 -3.39 -0.93
C MET A 95 -10.72 -4.46 -1.91
N GLN A 96 -10.51 -4.26 -3.21
CA GLN A 96 -10.88 -5.23 -4.23
C GLN A 96 -10.12 -6.54 -4.08
N PHE A 97 -8.81 -6.45 -3.87
CA PHE A 97 -7.98 -7.65 -3.73
C PHE A 97 -8.30 -8.40 -2.43
N ALA A 98 -8.55 -7.68 -1.35
CA ALA A 98 -8.97 -8.29 -0.08
C ALA A 98 -10.31 -9.03 -0.24
N ALA A 99 -11.24 -8.45 -1.01
CA ALA A 99 -12.53 -9.09 -1.29
C ALA A 99 -12.36 -10.42 -2.02
N LYS A 100 -11.25 -10.60 -2.74
CA LYS A 100 -10.91 -11.85 -3.42
C LYS A 100 -10.06 -12.80 -2.56
N GLY A 101 -9.81 -12.44 -1.30
CA GLY A 101 -9.12 -13.30 -0.35
C GLY A 101 -7.61 -13.10 -0.29
N TYR A 102 -7.08 -12.01 -0.82
CA TYR A 102 -5.64 -11.74 -0.77
C TYR A 102 -5.29 -10.90 0.45
N PRO A 103 -4.26 -11.28 1.23
CA PRO A 103 -3.78 -10.42 2.32
C PRO A 103 -3.19 -9.14 1.74
N VAL A 104 -3.59 -7.98 2.26
CA VAL A 104 -3.14 -6.70 1.72
C VAL A 104 -2.74 -5.73 2.81
N MET A 105 -1.78 -4.87 2.49
CA MET A 105 -1.44 -3.66 3.23
C MET A 105 -1.26 -2.54 2.22
N GLU A 106 -1.41 -1.31 2.66
CA GLU A 106 -1.13 -0.15 1.82
C GLU A 106 0.13 0.55 2.30
N MET A 107 1.00 0.94 1.37
CA MET A 107 2.15 1.78 1.70
C MET A 107 1.69 3.24 1.80
N ASP A 108 1.85 3.83 2.98
CA ASP A 108 1.51 5.22 3.20
C ASP A 108 2.35 6.14 2.32
N GLY A 109 1.70 7.19 1.82
CA GLY A 109 2.36 8.22 1.05
C GLY A 109 2.66 7.89 -0.40
N GLY A 110 2.46 6.65 -0.82
CA GLY A 110 2.67 6.23 -2.19
C GLY A 110 4.09 6.43 -2.70
N PHE A 111 4.24 6.43 -4.01
CA PHE A 111 5.56 6.59 -4.64
C PHE A 111 6.20 7.94 -4.33
N GLU A 112 5.38 8.98 -4.15
CA GLU A 112 5.89 10.31 -3.77
C GLU A 112 6.68 10.24 -2.47
N SER A 113 6.13 9.58 -1.45
CA SER A 113 6.81 9.42 -0.17
C SER A 113 8.06 8.55 -0.29
N TRP A 114 8.01 7.52 -1.14
CA TRP A 114 9.18 6.70 -1.44
C TRP A 114 10.35 7.56 -1.95
N LYS A 115 10.07 8.44 -2.92
CA LYS A 115 11.07 9.34 -3.48
C LYS A 115 11.56 10.36 -2.45
N GLU A 116 10.63 10.94 -1.68
CA GLU A 116 10.99 11.95 -0.67
C GLU A 116 11.93 11.40 0.39
N ASN A 117 11.84 10.11 0.68
CA ASN A 117 12.74 9.46 1.62
C ASN A 117 14.08 9.07 0.99
N GLY A 118 14.31 9.42 -0.26
CA GLY A 118 15.59 9.15 -0.92
C GLY A 118 15.89 7.69 -1.16
N LEU A 119 14.87 6.85 -1.24
CA LEU A 119 15.04 5.42 -1.36
C LEU A 119 15.32 5.01 -2.80
N LYS A 120 15.93 3.83 -2.97
CA LYS A 120 16.33 3.32 -4.27
C LYS A 120 15.13 3.15 -5.21
N ILE A 121 15.29 3.57 -6.46
CA ILE A 121 14.25 3.48 -7.49
C ILE A 121 14.74 2.58 -8.61
N ALA A 122 13.88 1.65 -9.04
CA ALA A 122 14.12 0.81 -10.20
C ALA A 122 13.43 1.40 -11.44
N LYS A 123 13.90 1.03 -12.61
CA LYS A 123 13.28 1.43 -13.88
C LYS A 123 13.09 0.25 -14.81
#